data_04847ff10adc9af5b06f8ad471640416
#
_entry.id   04847ff10adc9af5b06f8ad471640416
#
_cell.length_a   1.000
_cell.length_b   1.000
_cell.length_c   1.000
_cell.angle_alpha   90.00
_cell.angle_beta   90.00
_cell.angle_gamma   90.00
#
_symmetry.space_group_name_H-M   'P 1'
#
loop_
_entity.id
_entity.type
_entity.pdbx_description
1 polymer ?
#
loop_
_entity_poly.entity_id
_entity_poly.type
_entity_poly.pdbx_seq_one_letter_code
_entity_poly.pdbx_strand_id
1 'polypeptide(L)'
;MSAVTKAIGLAKKLKHRYQDEIRARTPVYLSPVRRIERVSLPQRVCAMTFDDGPCRLPANPSSDGTPLTLSLLESLEAFGAHGTFDIVGDTSENYPDKPGKEGSASWGGIRYDHYPDIHKDIDGGAVHCPELVQRILDGGHEITSHTYRHVLYGPKPLIYGGRQPFENLAEVTQDLRRLDELMRRDYGYAIRLSRPPHYVDSTKDGFTSYDAHALLGYQYLAASFDGAGWLPLASFEAEVDAMLAPMERALAQNPDCLCGQIIFQKDGYNMARRSPVAQALPKQLALLQQYGYRVVTVSELLSLCPFADLSPESPVFAPAKALLEAGFCICYRDNTVRSEQILTRGELCMFAFGWKTAARRIELVQTKTRVCRDVPCRHPYAAAIELALERGCMQQTAGRFFPDEPVSPEDFSGFCRALFAQETRSPQSPITHAQAIELLAAFAGRETL
;
A
#
# COMPACT_ATOMS: atom_id res chain seq x y z
N MET A 1 -30.91 6.28 -17.31
CA MET A 1 -29.78 5.31 -17.14
C MET A 1 -30.06 4.09 -18.02
N SER A 2 -29.16 3.76 -18.94
CA SER A 2 -29.31 2.63 -19.83
C SER A 2 -29.25 1.29 -19.05
N ALA A 3 -29.85 0.22 -19.60
CA ALA A 3 -29.79 -1.12 -19.03
C ALA A 3 -28.32 -1.58 -18.80
N VAL A 4 -27.41 -1.15 -19.66
CA VAL A 4 -25.95 -1.38 -19.57
C VAL A 4 -25.34 -0.73 -18.32
N THR A 5 -25.71 0.50 -18.01
CA THR A 5 -25.20 1.22 -16.80
C THR A 5 -25.69 0.56 -15.51
N LYS A 6 -26.94 0.03 -15.51
CA LYS A 6 -27.46 -0.75 -14.38
C LYS A 6 -26.75 -2.08 -14.21
N ALA A 7 -26.45 -2.78 -15.32
CA ALA A 7 -25.75 -4.05 -15.32
C ALA A 7 -24.29 -3.90 -14.83
N ILE A 8 -23.58 -2.85 -15.27
CA ILE A 8 -22.23 -2.52 -14.79
C ILE A 8 -22.24 -2.19 -13.30
N GLY A 9 -23.22 -1.41 -12.84
CA GLY A 9 -23.38 -1.09 -11.42
C GLY A 9 -23.66 -2.31 -10.54
N LEU A 10 -24.47 -3.25 -11.05
CA LEU A 10 -24.76 -4.51 -10.36
C LEU A 10 -23.53 -5.42 -10.33
N ALA A 11 -22.81 -5.54 -11.44
CA ALA A 11 -21.57 -6.31 -11.54
C ALA A 11 -20.49 -5.77 -10.61
N LYS A 12 -20.36 -4.44 -10.48
CA LYS A 12 -19.45 -3.81 -9.51
C LYS A 12 -19.84 -4.13 -8.06
N LYS A 13 -21.13 -4.01 -7.71
CA LYS A 13 -21.61 -4.36 -6.36
C LYS A 13 -21.38 -5.82 -6.03
N LEU A 14 -21.60 -6.74 -6.97
CA LEU A 14 -21.34 -8.16 -6.80
C LEU A 14 -19.83 -8.43 -6.66
N LYS A 15 -18.99 -7.75 -7.45
CA LYS A 15 -17.53 -7.86 -7.35
C LYS A 15 -17.02 -7.36 -6.00
N HIS A 16 -17.48 -6.20 -5.52
CA HIS A 16 -17.10 -5.69 -4.20
C HIS A 16 -17.54 -6.64 -3.09
N ARG A 17 -18.79 -7.09 -3.12
CA ARG A 17 -19.31 -8.05 -2.14
C ARG A 17 -18.52 -9.36 -2.12
N TYR A 18 -18.17 -9.90 -3.29
CA TYR A 18 -17.35 -11.10 -3.42
C TYR A 18 -15.92 -10.88 -2.93
N GLN A 19 -15.33 -9.71 -3.21
CA GLN A 19 -14.02 -9.34 -2.69
C GLN A 19 -14.02 -9.16 -1.17
N ASP A 20 -15.06 -8.56 -0.62
CA ASP A 20 -15.24 -8.39 0.83
C ASP A 20 -15.43 -9.74 1.54
N GLU A 21 -16.19 -10.66 0.93
CA GLU A 21 -16.35 -12.02 1.45
C GLU A 21 -15.06 -12.83 1.39
N ILE A 22 -14.26 -12.69 0.32
CA ILE A 22 -12.94 -13.32 0.23
C ILE A 22 -11.99 -12.71 1.27
N ARG A 23 -11.95 -11.39 1.41
CA ARG A 23 -11.15 -10.70 2.42
C ARG A 23 -11.51 -11.17 3.83
N ALA A 24 -12.80 -11.26 4.13
CA ALA A 24 -13.28 -11.73 5.44
C ALA A 24 -12.92 -13.19 5.76
N ARG A 25 -12.72 -14.03 4.74
CA ARG A 25 -12.37 -15.46 4.88
C ARG A 25 -10.87 -15.74 4.77
N THR A 26 -10.08 -14.80 4.26
CA THR A 26 -8.64 -14.97 4.12
C THR A 26 -7.96 -14.65 5.46
N PRO A 27 -7.24 -15.60 6.06
CA PRO A 27 -6.51 -15.34 7.30
C PRO A 27 -5.55 -14.17 7.10
N VAL A 28 -5.61 -13.20 8.01
CA VAL A 28 -4.70 -12.06 8.04
C VAL A 28 -3.66 -12.31 9.12
N TYR A 29 -2.39 -12.22 8.76
CA TYR A 29 -1.25 -12.50 9.62
C TYR A 29 -0.49 -11.21 9.96
N LEU A 30 0.22 -11.24 11.07
CA LEU A 30 1.23 -10.22 11.37
C LEU A 30 2.25 -10.16 10.24
N SER A 31 2.65 -8.94 9.87
CA SER A 31 3.53 -8.72 8.74
C SER A 31 4.39 -7.46 8.96
N PRO A 32 5.66 -7.47 8.57
CA PRO A 32 6.45 -6.25 8.51
C PRO A 32 5.86 -5.26 7.49
N VAL A 33 5.30 -5.76 6.40
CA VAL A 33 4.63 -4.96 5.38
C VAL A 33 3.14 -4.88 5.66
N ARG A 34 2.65 -3.69 5.92
CA ARG A 34 1.26 -3.37 6.17
C ARG A 34 0.62 -2.79 4.93
N ARG A 35 -0.64 -3.10 4.67
CA ARG A 35 -1.47 -2.48 3.65
C ARG A 35 -2.09 -1.21 4.23
N ILE A 36 -1.54 -0.08 3.83
CA ILE A 36 -1.98 1.24 4.28
C ILE A 36 -3.08 1.74 3.35
N GLU A 37 -4.33 1.67 3.78
CA GLU A 37 -5.47 2.20 3.03
C GLU A 37 -6.31 3.20 3.84
N ARG A 38 -6.16 3.18 5.17
CA ARG A 38 -6.77 4.11 6.11
C ARG A 38 -6.09 4.02 7.47
N VAL A 39 -6.37 4.99 8.33
CA VAL A 39 -5.99 4.99 9.74
C VAL A 39 -7.18 5.32 10.63
N SER A 40 -7.10 4.97 11.92
CA SER A 40 -8.15 5.26 12.92
C SER A 40 -7.94 6.64 13.54
N LEU A 41 -8.28 7.68 12.79
CA LEU A 41 -8.08 9.07 13.21
C LEU A 41 -9.46 9.76 13.34
N PRO A 42 -9.81 10.32 14.51
CA PRO A 42 -11.10 11.01 14.70
C PRO A 42 -11.13 12.42 14.09
N GLN A 43 -9.97 13.04 13.84
CA GLN A 43 -9.88 14.36 13.23
C GLN A 43 -10.21 14.32 11.75
N ARG A 44 -10.75 15.40 11.21
CA ARG A 44 -11.03 15.59 9.78
C ARG A 44 -9.76 15.83 8.97
N VAL A 45 -8.95 14.79 8.89
CA VAL A 45 -7.72 14.72 8.08
C VAL A 45 -7.83 13.51 7.17
N CYS A 46 -7.54 13.68 5.89
CA CYS A 46 -7.47 12.60 4.91
C CYS A 46 -6.24 12.78 4.02
N ALA A 47 -5.87 11.74 3.27
CA ALA A 47 -4.82 11.82 2.26
C ALA A 47 -5.40 11.62 0.86
N MET A 48 -4.78 12.25 -0.15
CA MET A 48 -5.05 12.00 -1.57
C MET A 48 -3.80 11.44 -2.24
N THR A 49 -3.98 10.39 -3.04
CA THR A 49 -2.90 9.76 -3.82
C THR A 49 -3.19 9.87 -5.30
N PHE A 50 -2.13 10.08 -6.12
CA PHE A 50 -2.21 10.30 -7.56
C PHE A 50 -1.32 9.28 -8.26
N ASP A 51 -1.93 8.32 -8.97
CA ASP A 51 -1.21 7.21 -9.62
C ASP A 51 -0.87 7.52 -11.07
N ASP A 52 0.16 6.87 -11.58
CA ASP A 52 0.61 6.81 -12.98
C ASP A 52 1.45 8.00 -13.47
N GLY A 53 1.60 9.05 -12.67
CA GLY A 53 2.39 10.23 -13.03
C GLY A 53 3.92 10.05 -12.93
N PRO A 54 4.67 11.15 -13.14
CA PRO A 54 4.18 12.45 -13.61
C PRO A 54 3.80 12.44 -15.09
N CYS A 55 2.86 13.31 -15.49
CA CYS A 55 2.33 13.41 -16.84
C CYS A 55 2.46 14.84 -17.39
N ARG A 56 3.21 14.98 -18.51
CA ARG A 56 3.42 16.26 -19.21
C ARG A 56 2.27 16.63 -20.13
N LEU A 57 1.45 15.65 -20.53
CA LEU A 57 0.31 15.91 -21.40
C LEU A 57 -0.74 16.78 -20.69
N PRO A 58 -1.46 17.65 -21.42
CA PRO A 58 -2.53 18.44 -20.84
C PRO A 58 -3.70 17.56 -20.40
N ALA A 59 -4.56 18.04 -19.49
CA ALA A 59 -5.70 17.29 -18.97
C ALA A 59 -6.65 16.77 -20.07
N ASN A 60 -6.78 17.51 -21.15
CA ASN A 60 -7.47 17.08 -22.37
C ASN A 60 -6.98 17.94 -23.57
N PRO A 61 -7.23 17.51 -24.82
CA PRO A 61 -6.76 18.23 -26.01
C PRO A 61 -7.28 19.66 -26.19
N SER A 62 -8.37 20.01 -25.49
CA SER A 62 -8.97 21.36 -25.53
C SER A 62 -8.54 22.26 -24.37
N SER A 63 -7.67 21.78 -23.47
CA SER A 63 -7.10 22.57 -22.38
C SER A 63 -6.02 23.55 -22.91
N ASP A 64 -5.57 24.44 -22.02
CA ASP A 64 -4.56 25.47 -22.31
C ASP A 64 -3.14 24.95 -22.58
N GLY A 65 -2.96 23.63 -22.54
CA GLY A 65 -1.64 22.99 -22.72
C GLY A 65 -0.85 22.81 -21.44
N THR A 66 -1.36 23.24 -20.28
CA THR A 66 -0.70 23.01 -18.99
C THR A 66 -0.56 21.51 -18.72
N PRO A 67 0.63 21.01 -18.35
CA PRO A 67 0.83 19.61 -17.95
C PRO A 67 -0.16 19.16 -16.88
N LEU A 68 -0.69 17.95 -16.99
CA LEU A 68 -1.67 17.42 -16.04
C LEU A 68 -1.15 17.47 -14.60
N THR A 69 0.05 16.93 -14.35
CA THR A 69 0.65 16.97 -13.02
C THR A 69 0.76 18.38 -12.47
N LEU A 70 1.16 19.36 -13.31
CA LEU A 70 1.25 20.75 -12.87
C LEU A 70 -0.13 21.31 -12.49
N SER A 71 -1.19 21.02 -13.25
CA SER A 71 -2.57 21.43 -12.93
C SER A 71 -3.05 20.84 -11.60
N LEU A 72 -2.62 19.60 -11.27
CA LEU A 72 -2.93 18.97 -9.98
C LEU A 72 -2.18 19.68 -8.85
N LEU A 73 -0.89 19.99 -9.03
CA LEU A 73 -0.07 20.70 -8.04
C LEU A 73 -0.61 22.10 -7.75
N GLU A 74 -0.96 22.87 -8.78
CA GLU A 74 -1.58 24.20 -8.64
C GLU A 74 -2.90 24.14 -7.88
N SER A 75 -3.72 23.10 -8.14
CA SER A 75 -4.96 22.88 -7.40
C SER A 75 -4.69 22.59 -5.92
N LEU A 76 -3.73 21.73 -5.60
CA LEU A 76 -3.36 21.41 -4.22
C LEU A 76 -2.82 22.65 -3.49
N GLU A 77 -1.93 23.41 -4.13
CA GLU A 77 -1.34 24.64 -3.58
C GLU A 77 -2.42 25.68 -3.25
N ALA A 78 -3.40 25.87 -4.14
CA ALA A 78 -4.49 26.83 -3.96
C ALA A 78 -5.34 26.54 -2.71
N PHE A 79 -5.37 25.30 -2.22
CA PHE A 79 -6.09 24.89 -1.03
C PHE A 79 -5.18 24.58 0.18
N GLY A 80 -3.87 24.84 0.07
CA GLY A 80 -2.89 24.50 1.12
C GLY A 80 -2.86 22.99 1.43
N ALA A 81 -3.08 22.16 0.42
CA ALA A 81 -3.16 20.70 0.53
C ALA A 81 -1.86 20.06 0.02
N HIS A 82 -1.47 18.93 0.62
CA HIS A 82 -0.34 18.13 0.17
C HIS A 82 -0.81 16.75 -0.28
N GLY A 83 -0.43 16.34 -1.49
CA GLY A 83 -0.76 15.04 -2.08
C GLY A 83 0.40 14.05 -2.02
N THR A 84 0.09 12.77 -2.23
CA THR A 84 1.06 11.70 -2.41
C THR A 84 1.01 11.22 -3.86
N PHE A 85 2.10 11.39 -4.60
CA PHE A 85 2.20 11.00 -6.00
C PHE A 85 2.86 9.63 -6.13
N ASP A 86 2.10 8.66 -6.60
CA ASP A 86 2.53 7.29 -6.81
C ASP A 86 3.04 7.16 -8.25
N ILE A 87 4.33 7.51 -8.44
CA ILE A 87 4.92 7.74 -9.74
C ILE A 87 5.46 6.48 -10.42
N VAL A 88 5.53 6.53 -11.75
CA VAL A 88 6.26 5.55 -12.57
C VAL A 88 7.62 6.08 -13.00
N GLY A 89 8.56 5.20 -13.35
CA GLY A 89 9.88 5.58 -13.85
C GLY A 89 9.89 5.84 -15.34
N ASP A 90 9.78 4.78 -16.13
CA ASP A 90 9.79 4.79 -17.60
C ASP A 90 8.90 3.69 -18.17
N THR A 91 7.71 4.05 -18.58
CA THR A 91 6.73 3.11 -19.16
C THR A 91 7.05 2.74 -20.60
N SER A 92 7.92 3.46 -21.29
CA SER A 92 8.34 3.14 -22.66
C SER A 92 9.03 1.78 -22.77
N GLU A 93 9.67 1.31 -21.69
CA GLU A 93 10.26 -0.02 -21.61
C GLU A 93 9.20 -1.14 -21.54
N ASN A 94 8.03 -0.85 -20.98
CA ASN A 94 6.90 -1.80 -20.95
C ASN A 94 6.18 -1.89 -22.29
N TYR A 95 6.25 -0.83 -23.09
CA TYR A 95 5.63 -0.71 -24.40
C TYR A 95 6.69 -0.49 -25.48
N PRO A 96 7.51 -1.50 -25.81
CA PRO A 96 8.51 -1.34 -26.86
C PRO A 96 7.85 -1.01 -28.18
N ASP A 97 8.42 -0.07 -28.91
CA ASP A 97 7.96 0.37 -30.23
C ASP A 97 8.22 -0.72 -31.27
N LYS A 98 7.26 -1.61 -31.48
CA LYS A 98 7.34 -2.74 -32.42
C LYS A 98 6.21 -2.66 -33.43
N PRO A 99 6.46 -3.07 -34.70
CA PRO A 99 5.38 -3.28 -35.66
C PRO A 99 4.30 -4.20 -35.08
N GLY A 100 3.03 -3.83 -35.24
CA GLY A 100 1.89 -4.58 -34.71
C GLY A 100 1.58 -4.35 -33.22
N LYS A 101 2.32 -3.49 -32.55
CA LYS A 101 2.00 -3.11 -31.18
C LYS A 101 0.65 -2.40 -31.06
N GLU A 102 0.18 -1.79 -32.12
CA GLU A 102 -1.18 -1.28 -32.23
C GLU A 102 -2.23 -2.33 -31.83
N GLY A 103 -2.01 -3.59 -32.18
CA GLY A 103 -2.82 -4.71 -31.71
C GLY A 103 -2.68 -4.96 -30.21
N SER A 104 -1.51 -4.76 -29.62
CA SER A 104 -1.29 -4.85 -28.18
C SER A 104 -1.79 -3.59 -27.44
N ALA A 105 -1.89 -2.48 -28.12
CA ALA A 105 -2.55 -1.27 -27.63
C ALA A 105 -4.07 -1.44 -27.49
N SER A 106 -4.60 -2.55 -27.99
CA SER A 106 -6.02 -2.88 -27.98
C SER A 106 -6.25 -4.09 -27.07
N TRP A 107 -6.38 -3.86 -25.79
CA TRP A 107 -6.66 -4.91 -24.81
C TRP A 107 -8.15 -5.20 -24.73
N GLY A 108 -8.62 -6.23 -25.45
CA GLY A 108 -10.04 -6.55 -25.46
C GLY A 108 -10.94 -5.39 -25.90
N GLY A 109 -10.49 -4.58 -26.86
CA GLY A 109 -11.18 -3.39 -27.35
C GLY A 109 -10.83 -2.09 -26.60
N ILE A 110 -9.98 -2.15 -25.60
CA ILE A 110 -9.45 -1.01 -24.88
C ILE A 110 -8.18 -0.55 -25.57
N ARG A 111 -8.17 0.67 -26.04
CA ARG A 111 -7.12 1.15 -26.93
C ARG A 111 -5.83 1.51 -26.23
N TYR A 112 -5.82 1.71 -24.90
CA TYR A 112 -4.62 2.16 -24.30
C TYR A 112 -4.71 2.28 -22.80
N ASP A 113 -3.60 2.44 -22.15
CA ASP A 113 -3.49 2.37 -20.71
C ASP A 113 -3.52 3.74 -20.02
N HIS A 114 -2.37 4.39 -19.91
CA HIS A 114 -2.25 5.59 -19.10
C HIS A 114 -2.07 6.83 -19.94
N TYR A 115 -1.37 6.68 -21.06
CA TYR A 115 -0.95 7.79 -21.90
C TYR A 115 -1.52 7.66 -23.30
N PRO A 116 -1.79 8.74 -23.99
CA PRO A 116 -2.38 8.73 -25.33
C PRO A 116 -1.48 8.12 -26.40
N ASP A 117 -0.17 8.21 -26.23
CA ASP A 117 0.83 7.58 -27.10
C ASP A 117 1.64 6.56 -26.31
N ILE A 118 1.37 5.29 -26.54
CA ILE A 118 2.04 4.19 -25.85
C ILE A 118 3.25 3.65 -26.59
N HIS A 119 3.57 4.17 -27.77
CA HIS A 119 4.72 3.73 -28.56
C HIS A 119 6.02 4.37 -28.08
N LYS A 120 5.95 5.65 -27.70
CA LYS A 120 7.07 6.43 -27.21
C LYS A 120 6.55 7.30 -26.10
N ASP A 121 6.30 6.68 -24.97
CA ASP A 121 5.74 7.37 -23.83
C ASP A 121 6.82 8.24 -23.15
N ILE A 122 7.16 9.32 -23.82
CA ILE A 122 8.12 10.33 -23.36
C ILE A 122 7.44 11.52 -22.66
N ASP A 123 6.12 11.52 -22.62
CA ASP A 123 5.31 12.56 -21.98
C ASP A 123 4.89 12.18 -20.55
N GLY A 124 5.44 11.08 -20.03
CA GLY A 124 5.17 10.60 -18.69
C GLY A 124 6.34 9.87 -18.06
N GLY A 125 6.24 9.70 -16.73
CA GLY A 125 7.24 9.05 -15.91
C GLY A 125 8.42 9.94 -15.49
N ALA A 126 9.08 9.52 -14.41
CA ALA A 126 10.14 10.32 -13.76
C ALA A 126 11.35 10.56 -14.66
N VAL A 127 11.68 9.62 -15.57
CA VAL A 127 12.83 9.73 -16.48
C VAL A 127 12.61 10.84 -17.50
N HIS A 128 11.38 10.98 -18.01
CA HIS A 128 11.07 11.91 -19.09
C HIS A 128 10.58 13.27 -18.58
N CYS A 129 10.12 13.35 -17.34
CA CYS A 129 9.55 14.55 -16.73
C CYS A 129 10.26 14.94 -15.41
N PRO A 130 11.61 15.10 -15.41
CA PRO A 130 12.36 15.41 -14.18
C PRO A 130 11.94 16.74 -13.55
N GLU A 131 11.54 17.72 -14.37
CA GLU A 131 11.04 19.02 -13.91
C GLU A 131 9.73 18.90 -13.12
N LEU A 132 8.85 17.96 -13.47
CA LEU A 132 7.60 17.70 -12.73
C LEU A 132 7.89 16.96 -11.43
N VAL A 133 8.84 16.01 -11.42
CA VAL A 133 9.30 15.36 -10.18
C VAL A 133 9.83 16.39 -9.20
N GLN A 134 10.67 17.32 -9.66
CA GLN A 134 11.20 18.40 -8.82
C GLN A 134 10.08 19.30 -8.29
N ARG A 135 9.10 19.66 -9.13
CA ARG A 135 7.93 20.46 -8.70
C ARG A 135 7.07 19.77 -7.64
N ILE A 136 6.89 18.44 -7.73
CA ILE A 136 6.21 17.65 -6.69
C ILE A 136 6.95 17.80 -5.35
N LEU A 137 8.26 17.61 -5.35
CA LEU A 137 9.07 17.69 -4.13
C LEU A 137 9.15 19.10 -3.56
N ASP A 138 9.36 20.12 -4.41
CA ASP A 138 9.43 21.52 -3.99
C ASP A 138 8.12 22.02 -3.38
N GLY A 139 6.97 21.48 -3.82
CA GLY A 139 5.65 21.73 -3.27
C GLY A 139 5.36 21.03 -1.95
N GLY A 140 6.33 20.29 -1.38
CA GLY A 140 6.13 19.55 -0.12
C GLY A 140 5.23 18.32 -0.25
N HIS A 141 5.02 17.83 -1.46
CA HIS A 141 4.26 16.60 -1.71
C HIS A 141 5.14 15.37 -1.50
N GLU A 142 4.50 14.23 -1.31
CA GLU A 142 5.18 12.94 -1.14
C GLU A 142 5.25 12.18 -2.47
N ILE A 143 6.35 11.47 -2.69
CA ILE A 143 6.52 10.55 -3.82
C ILE A 143 6.56 9.11 -3.31
N THR A 144 5.82 8.23 -3.98
CA THR A 144 5.77 6.78 -3.76
C THR A 144 6.00 6.04 -5.08
N SER A 145 6.13 4.72 -5.04
CA SER A 145 6.44 3.92 -6.23
C SER A 145 5.23 3.19 -6.80
N HIS A 146 4.89 3.49 -8.05
CA HIS A 146 3.95 2.70 -8.86
C HIS A 146 4.68 1.75 -9.82
N THR A 147 5.87 1.27 -9.42
CA THR A 147 6.89 0.55 -10.20
C THR A 147 7.63 1.44 -11.22
N TYR A 148 8.78 0.97 -11.69
CA TYR A 148 9.54 1.73 -12.69
C TYR A 148 8.88 1.68 -14.07
N ARG A 149 8.42 0.49 -14.51
CA ARG A 149 7.87 0.26 -15.86
C ARG A 149 6.36 0.15 -15.93
N HIS A 150 5.64 0.29 -14.82
CA HIS A 150 4.20 0.01 -14.71
C HIS A 150 3.83 -1.42 -15.18
N VAL A 151 4.65 -2.42 -14.86
CA VAL A 151 4.41 -3.81 -15.19
C VAL A 151 3.60 -4.48 -14.09
N LEU A 152 2.64 -5.33 -14.47
CA LEU A 152 1.84 -6.11 -13.52
C LEU A 152 2.71 -7.17 -12.82
N TYR A 153 2.48 -7.38 -11.53
CA TYR A 153 3.20 -8.42 -10.78
C TYR A 153 2.85 -9.83 -11.26
N GLY A 154 1.60 -10.03 -11.70
CA GLY A 154 1.14 -11.30 -12.21
C GLY A 154 0.05 -11.15 -13.28
N PRO A 155 -0.47 -12.25 -13.79
CA PRO A 155 -1.45 -12.23 -14.89
C PRO A 155 -2.79 -11.63 -14.46
N LYS A 156 -3.36 -10.81 -15.35
CA LYS A 156 -4.72 -10.26 -15.23
C LYS A 156 -5.47 -10.46 -16.57
N PRO A 157 -5.93 -11.68 -16.87
CA PRO A 157 -6.35 -12.09 -18.21
C PRO A 157 -7.49 -11.26 -18.82
N LEU A 158 -8.46 -10.80 -18.01
CA LEU A 158 -9.67 -10.11 -18.50
C LEU A 158 -9.39 -8.71 -19.07
N ILE A 159 -8.29 -8.07 -18.65
CA ILE A 159 -7.98 -6.68 -19.04
C ILE A 159 -6.65 -6.63 -19.81
N TYR A 160 -5.71 -7.49 -19.47
CA TYR A 160 -4.32 -7.40 -19.92
C TYR A 160 -3.80 -8.69 -20.54
N GLY A 161 -4.67 -9.48 -21.18
CA GLY A 161 -4.33 -10.80 -21.74
C GLY A 161 -3.15 -10.83 -22.70
N GLY A 162 -2.82 -9.70 -23.33
CA GLY A 162 -1.66 -9.59 -24.23
C GLY A 162 -0.38 -9.06 -23.56
N ARG A 163 -0.45 -8.61 -22.31
CA ARG A 163 0.70 -8.09 -21.56
C ARG A 163 1.45 -9.20 -20.85
N GLN A 164 2.76 -9.07 -20.85
CA GLN A 164 3.63 -9.94 -20.05
C GLN A 164 3.81 -9.30 -18.65
N PRO A 165 3.33 -10.00 -17.59
CA PRO A 165 3.65 -9.58 -16.22
C PRO A 165 5.11 -9.92 -15.90
N PHE A 166 5.58 -9.50 -14.72
CA PHE A 166 6.86 -10.01 -14.22
C PHE A 166 6.86 -11.53 -14.10
N GLU A 167 7.98 -12.13 -14.38
CA GLU A 167 8.13 -13.60 -14.30
C GLU A 167 8.30 -14.08 -12.85
N ASN A 168 8.96 -13.27 -12.02
CA ASN A 168 9.34 -13.69 -10.66
C ASN A 168 9.56 -12.51 -9.72
N LEU A 169 9.75 -12.83 -8.44
CA LEU A 169 10.00 -11.86 -7.38
C LEU A 169 11.26 -11.01 -7.61
N ALA A 170 12.31 -11.60 -8.21
CA ALA A 170 13.56 -10.88 -8.44
C ALA A 170 13.39 -9.73 -9.43
N GLU A 171 12.63 -9.95 -10.51
CA GLU A 171 12.31 -8.90 -11.49
C GLU A 171 11.49 -7.77 -10.87
N VAL A 172 10.48 -8.09 -10.05
CA VAL A 172 9.70 -7.08 -9.30
C VAL A 172 10.61 -6.26 -8.40
N THR A 173 11.48 -6.93 -7.64
CA THR A 173 12.38 -6.26 -6.69
C THR A 173 13.38 -5.36 -7.42
N GLN A 174 13.89 -5.81 -8.57
CA GLN A 174 14.80 -5.01 -9.39
C GLN A 174 14.11 -3.80 -9.99
N ASP A 175 12.89 -3.95 -10.49
CA ASP A 175 12.11 -2.84 -11.07
C ASP A 175 11.81 -1.76 -10.02
N LEU A 176 11.39 -2.14 -8.82
CA LEU A 176 11.17 -1.21 -7.71
C LEU A 176 12.45 -0.49 -7.28
N ARG A 177 13.59 -1.21 -7.23
CA ARG A 177 14.90 -0.61 -6.91
C ARG A 177 15.33 0.43 -7.93
N ARG A 178 15.09 0.19 -9.21
CA ARG A 178 15.46 1.16 -10.27
C ARG A 178 14.82 2.54 -10.03
N LEU A 179 13.55 2.57 -9.61
CA LEU A 179 12.89 3.84 -9.30
C LEU A 179 13.46 4.48 -8.03
N ASP A 180 13.67 3.71 -6.96
CA ASP A 180 14.25 4.22 -5.71
C ASP A 180 15.69 4.74 -5.92
N GLU A 181 16.51 4.02 -6.70
CA GLU A 181 17.88 4.44 -7.06
C GLU A 181 17.88 5.73 -7.88
N LEU A 182 16.95 5.87 -8.85
CA LEU A 182 16.78 7.12 -9.60
C LEU A 182 16.43 8.26 -8.63
N MET A 183 15.45 8.07 -7.77
CA MET A 183 15.00 9.11 -6.84
C MET A 183 16.09 9.49 -5.83
N ARG A 184 16.87 8.52 -5.33
CA ARG A 184 18.00 8.80 -4.44
C ARG A 184 19.13 9.54 -5.13
N ARG A 185 19.49 9.12 -6.35
CA ARG A 185 20.61 9.69 -7.11
C ARG A 185 20.32 11.13 -7.52
N ASP A 186 19.12 11.39 -8.06
CA ASP A 186 18.83 12.65 -8.74
C ASP A 186 18.18 13.68 -7.80
N TYR A 187 17.48 13.22 -6.73
CA TYR A 187 16.72 14.08 -5.83
C TYR A 187 17.07 13.90 -4.34
N GLY A 188 17.95 12.97 -3.98
CA GLY A 188 18.24 12.65 -2.57
C GLY A 188 17.03 12.09 -1.81
N TYR A 189 16.01 11.63 -2.52
CA TYR A 189 14.73 11.20 -1.96
C TYR A 189 14.66 9.66 -1.86
N ALA A 190 14.24 9.15 -0.71
CA ALA A 190 14.07 7.71 -0.47
C ALA A 190 12.60 7.32 -0.48
N ILE A 191 12.23 6.41 -1.35
CA ILE A 191 10.88 5.82 -1.42
C ILE A 191 10.64 4.92 -0.20
N ARG A 192 9.44 5.00 0.38
CA ARG A 192 9.03 4.18 1.53
C ARG A 192 7.70 3.43 1.34
N LEU A 193 6.91 3.85 0.36
CA LEU A 193 5.60 3.29 0.05
C LEU A 193 5.56 2.87 -1.41
N SER A 194 4.84 1.81 -1.73
CA SER A 194 4.64 1.38 -3.10
C SER A 194 3.25 0.80 -3.30
N ARG A 195 2.61 1.15 -4.39
CA ARG A 195 1.33 0.59 -4.85
C ARG A 195 1.56 -0.27 -6.09
N PRO A 196 1.29 -1.58 -6.03
CA PRO A 196 1.34 -2.42 -7.23
C PRO A 196 0.33 -1.97 -8.28
N PRO A 197 0.71 -1.88 -9.57
CA PRO A 197 -0.21 -1.57 -10.65
C PRO A 197 -1.47 -2.44 -10.60
N HIS A 198 -2.64 -1.80 -10.64
CA HIS A 198 -3.95 -2.46 -10.58
C HIS A 198 -4.18 -3.37 -9.36
N TYR A 199 -3.41 -3.22 -8.29
CA TYR A 199 -3.45 -4.09 -7.11
C TYR A 199 -3.24 -5.57 -7.42
N VAL A 200 -2.40 -5.89 -8.41
CA VAL A 200 -2.01 -7.27 -8.71
C VAL A 200 -0.85 -7.66 -7.81
N ASP A 201 -1.11 -8.55 -6.87
CA ASP A 201 -0.21 -8.84 -5.76
C ASP A 201 0.65 -10.09 -5.93
N SER A 202 0.26 -11.04 -6.80
CA SER A 202 0.91 -12.34 -6.89
C SER A 202 1.78 -12.43 -8.13
N THR A 203 3.03 -12.89 -7.96
CA THR A 203 3.95 -13.22 -9.04
C THR A 203 3.74 -14.67 -9.52
N LYS A 204 4.26 -15.02 -10.70
CA LYS A 204 4.12 -16.36 -11.28
C LYS A 204 4.84 -17.45 -10.46
N ASP A 205 5.92 -17.09 -9.76
CA ASP A 205 6.69 -17.99 -8.90
C ASP A 205 6.06 -18.20 -7.50
N GLY A 206 4.88 -17.61 -7.27
CA GLY A 206 4.08 -17.81 -6.06
C GLY A 206 4.48 -16.97 -4.86
N PHE A 207 5.31 -15.96 -5.06
CA PHE A 207 5.53 -14.87 -4.10
C PHE A 207 4.51 -13.74 -4.30
N THR A 208 4.62 -12.71 -3.49
CA THR A 208 3.68 -11.58 -3.49
C THR A 208 4.41 -10.23 -3.46
N SER A 209 3.67 -9.15 -3.72
CA SER A 209 4.15 -7.78 -3.51
C SER A 209 4.67 -7.55 -2.08
N TYR A 210 4.07 -8.21 -1.09
CA TYR A 210 4.51 -8.12 0.31
C TYR A 210 5.91 -8.70 0.51
N ASP A 211 6.27 -9.76 -0.22
CA ASP A 211 7.62 -10.33 -0.16
C ASP A 211 8.65 -9.37 -0.80
N ALA A 212 8.31 -8.74 -1.93
CA ALA A 212 9.16 -7.71 -2.56
C ALA A 212 9.34 -6.47 -1.67
N HIS A 213 8.23 -5.97 -1.11
CA HIS A 213 8.24 -4.79 -0.24
C HIS A 213 9.03 -5.06 1.06
N ALA A 214 8.92 -6.26 1.63
CA ALA A 214 9.69 -6.63 2.82
C ALA A 214 11.21 -6.60 2.56
N LEU A 215 11.66 -7.01 1.37
CA LEU A 215 13.08 -6.94 0.96
C LEU A 215 13.59 -5.51 0.81
N LEU A 216 12.71 -4.57 0.48
CA LEU A 216 13.05 -3.18 0.20
C LEU A 216 12.77 -2.24 1.38
N GLY A 217 12.11 -2.72 2.43
CA GLY A 217 11.69 -1.89 3.55
C GLY A 217 10.49 -0.99 3.23
N TYR A 218 9.67 -1.34 2.22
CA TYR A 218 8.49 -0.58 1.82
C TYR A 218 7.24 -1.03 2.57
N GLN A 219 6.28 -0.11 2.71
CA GLN A 219 4.91 -0.43 3.04
C GLN A 219 4.05 -0.49 1.76
N TYR A 220 2.96 -1.24 1.82
CA TYR A 220 2.01 -1.34 0.72
C TYR A 220 1.03 -0.17 0.77
N LEU A 221 1.05 0.70 -0.23
CA LEU A 221 0.09 1.79 -0.37
C LEU A 221 -1.20 1.29 -1.00
N ALA A 222 -2.33 1.58 -0.37
CA ALA A 222 -3.65 1.32 -0.92
C ALA A 222 -4.55 2.54 -0.73
N ALA A 223 -5.82 2.43 -1.08
CA ALA A 223 -6.82 3.46 -0.87
C ALA A 223 -8.13 2.84 -0.40
N SER A 224 -8.84 3.56 0.45
CA SER A 224 -10.14 3.18 0.98
C SER A 224 -11.30 3.89 0.27
N PHE A 225 -11.02 4.96 -0.45
CA PHE A 225 -12.01 5.70 -1.25
C PHE A 225 -11.53 5.82 -2.70
N ASP A 226 -12.35 5.32 -3.65
CA ASP A 226 -12.06 5.39 -5.10
C ASP A 226 -12.57 6.72 -5.66
N GLY A 227 -11.66 7.58 -6.12
CA GLY A 227 -11.95 8.86 -6.74
C GLY A 227 -12.50 8.78 -8.17
N ALA A 228 -12.60 7.59 -8.78
CA ALA A 228 -13.26 7.29 -10.06
C ALA A 228 -12.68 7.98 -11.33
N GLY A 229 -11.56 8.69 -11.25
CA GLY A 229 -10.94 9.40 -12.38
C GLY A 229 -10.45 8.53 -13.55
N TRP A 230 -10.42 7.22 -13.37
CA TRP A 230 -10.05 6.21 -14.37
C TRP A 230 -11.19 5.76 -15.29
N LEU A 231 -12.46 6.12 -14.97
CA LEU A 231 -13.65 5.65 -15.70
C LEU A 231 -13.89 6.50 -16.94
N PRO A 232 -13.89 5.91 -18.16
CA PRO A 232 -14.38 6.61 -19.35
C PRO A 232 -15.92 6.61 -19.36
N LEU A 233 -16.51 7.79 -19.47
CA LEU A 233 -17.96 7.97 -19.59
C LEU A 233 -18.33 8.66 -20.91
N ALA A 234 -19.63 8.93 -21.09
CA ALA A 234 -20.15 9.48 -22.34
C ALA A 234 -19.65 10.90 -22.65
N SER A 235 -19.39 11.71 -21.61
CA SER A 235 -18.81 13.05 -21.75
C SER A 235 -17.81 13.32 -20.65
N PHE A 236 -17.00 14.34 -20.84
CA PHE A 236 -16.02 14.81 -19.87
C PHE A 236 -16.68 15.30 -18.58
N GLU A 237 -17.80 16.02 -18.70
CA GLU A 237 -18.59 16.52 -17.59
C GLU A 237 -19.15 15.36 -16.76
N ALA A 238 -19.63 14.29 -17.43
CA ALA A 238 -20.12 13.10 -16.73
C ALA A 238 -18.99 12.38 -15.95
N GLU A 239 -17.76 12.42 -16.45
CA GLU A 239 -16.58 11.89 -15.74
C GLU A 239 -16.26 12.73 -14.49
N VAL A 240 -16.27 14.05 -14.60
CA VAL A 240 -16.08 14.98 -13.48
C VAL A 240 -17.18 14.77 -12.41
N ASP A 241 -18.45 14.70 -12.83
CA ASP A 241 -19.57 14.47 -11.91
C ASP A 241 -19.47 13.10 -11.20
N ALA A 242 -18.96 12.07 -11.90
CA ALA A 242 -18.74 10.76 -11.33
C ALA A 242 -17.65 10.75 -10.24
N MET A 243 -16.73 11.69 -10.25
CA MET A 243 -15.72 11.88 -9.21
C MET A 243 -16.27 12.66 -8.01
N LEU A 244 -17.19 13.59 -8.22
CA LEU A 244 -17.73 14.47 -7.18
C LEU A 244 -18.89 13.82 -6.41
N ALA A 245 -19.89 13.31 -7.13
CA ALA A 245 -21.14 12.85 -6.54
C ALA A 245 -21.01 11.76 -5.46
N PRO A 246 -20.05 10.80 -5.52
CA PRO A 246 -19.85 9.86 -4.42
C PRO A 246 -19.36 10.52 -3.13
N MET A 247 -18.45 11.50 -3.25
CA MET A 247 -17.90 12.23 -2.11
C MET A 247 -18.95 13.14 -1.47
N GLU A 248 -19.69 13.89 -2.28
CA GLU A 248 -20.82 14.72 -1.84
C GLU A 248 -21.85 13.91 -1.05
N ARG A 249 -22.28 12.78 -1.59
CA ARG A 249 -23.24 11.90 -0.91
C ARG A 249 -22.69 11.32 0.40
N ALA A 250 -21.44 10.91 0.41
CA ALA A 250 -20.83 10.33 1.60
C ALA A 250 -20.73 11.37 2.72
N LEU A 251 -20.25 12.57 2.42
CA LEU A 251 -20.11 13.67 3.39
C LEU A 251 -21.45 14.20 3.86
N ALA A 252 -22.47 14.26 2.98
CA ALA A 252 -23.82 14.65 3.37
C ALA A 252 -24.48 13.65 4.32
N GLN A 253 -24.17 12.35 4.19
CA GLN A 253 -24.67 11.30 5.08
C GLN A 253 -23.91 11.23 6.40
N ASN A 254 -22.60 11.36 6.34
CA ASN A 254 -21.73 11.37 7.51
C ASN A 254 -20.55 12.32 7.28
N PRO A 255 -20.54 13.49 7.90
CA PRO A 255 -19.47 14.47 7.76
C PRO A 255 -18.07 13.97 8.16
N ASP A 256 -17.97 12.89 8.94
CA ASP A 256 -16.72 12.32 9.42
C ASP A 256 -16.26 11.07 8.63
N CYS A 257 -16.96 10.72 7.55
CA CYS A 257 -16.74 9.49 6.79
C CYS A 257 -15.36 9.40 6.12
N LEU A 258 -14.68 10.52 5.93
CA LEU A 258 -13.35 10.58 5.31
C LEU A 258 -12.21 10.80 6.34
N CYS A 259 -12.51 10.78 7.64
CA CYS A 259 -11.49 10.84 8.69
C CYS A 259 -10.52 9.66 8.57
N GLY A 260 -9.22 9.96 8.42
CA GLY A 260 -8.19 8.93 8.28
C GLY A 260 -8.21 8.14 6.97
N GLN A 261 -9.04 8.51 5.99
CA GLN A 261 -9.14 7.78 4.72
C GLN A 261 -8.06 8.22 3.73
N ILE A 262 -7.70 7.30 2.82
CA ILE A 262 -6.85 7.58 1.66
C ILE A 262 -7.71 7.54 0.42
N ILE A 263 -7.74 8.66 -0.31
CA ILE A 263 -8.53 8.86 -1.52
C ILE A 263 -7.65 8.61 -2.73
N PHE A 264 -8.05 7.67 -3.59
CA PHE A 264 -7.38 7.39 -4.84
C PHE A 264 -7.75 8.41 -5.91
N GLN A 265 -6.77 8.92 -6.62
CA GLN A 265 -6.88 9.72 -7.83
C GLN A 265 -5.88 9.21 -8.88
N LYS A 266 -5.94 9.77 -10.08
CA LYS A 266 -5.05 9.43 -11.18
C LYS A 266 -4.30 10.67 -11.67
N ASP A 267 -2.98 10.57 -11.80
CA ASP A 267 -2.13 11.53 -12.50
C ASP A 267 -1.79 10.95 -13.88
N GLY A 268 -2.82 10.75 -14.69
CA GLY A 268 -2.73 10.14 -16.00
C GLY A 268 -4.09 10.15 -16.70
N TYR A 269 -4.12 9.67 -17.94
CA TYR A 269 -5.34 9.64 -18.73
C TYR A 269 -6.21 8.42 -18.42
N ASN A 270 -7.52 8.59 -18.56
CA ASN A 270 -8.44 7.47 -18.65
C ASN A 270 -8.45 6.90 -20.09
N MET A 271 -9.23 5.83 -20.31
CA MET A 271 -9.34 5.19 -21.62
C MET A 271 -10.02 6.04 -22.70
N ALA A 272 -10.60 7.19 -22.34
CA ALA A 272 -11.11 8.20 -23.29
C ALA A 272 -10.04 9.22 -23.69
N ARG A 273 -8.76 8.99 -23.34
CA ARG A 273 -7.61 9.85 -23.62
C ARG A 273 -7.75 11.27 -23.07
N ARG A 274 -8.22 11.37 -21.83
CA ARG A 274 -8.36 12.63 -21.10
C ARG A 274 -8.34 12.36 -19.60
N SER A 275 -8.07 13.37 -18.81
CA SER A 275 -8.11 13.28 -17.35
C SER A 275 -9.19 14.21 -16.78
N PRO A 276 -10.27 13.68 -16.17
CA PRO A 276 -11.24 14.49 -15.47
C PRO A 276 -10.71 15.01 -14.13
N VAL A 277 -9.57 14.47 -13.65
CA VAL A 277 -9.03 14.75 -12.31
C VAL A 277 -8.67 16.23 -12.18
N ALA A 278 -8.03 16.83 -13.19
CA ALA A 278 -7.65 18.24 -13.16
C ALA A 278 -8.85 19.19 -12.94
N GLN A 279 -10.02 18.85 -13.46
CA GLN A 279 -11.22 19.67 -13.28
C GLN A 279 -12.03 19.28 -12.01
N ALA A 280 -11.96 18.04 -11.58
CA ALA A 280 -12.66 17.55 -10.40
C ALA A 280 -11.95 17.91 -9.10
N LEU A 281 -10.60 17.86 -9.09
CA LEU A 281 -9.77 18.06 -7.90
C LEU A 281 -10.05 19.37 -7.16
N PRO A 282 -10.04 20.56 -7.80
CA PRO A 282 -10.33 21.79 -7.08
C PRO A 282 -11.74 21.81 -6.46
N LYS A 283 -12.72 21.16 -7.08
CA LYS A 283 -14.08 21.03 -6.54
C LYS A 283 -14.13 20.07 -5.35
N GLN A 284 -13.38 18.97 -5.41
CA GLN A 284 -13.23 18.01 -4.28
C GLN A 284 -12.54 18.67 -3.09
N LEU A 285 -11.46 19.44 -3.34
CA LEU A 285 -10.75 20.17 -2.30
C LEU A 285 -11.65 21.26 -1.66
N ALA A 286 -12.40 21.99 -2.45
CA ALA A 286 -13.39 22.95 -1.94
C ALA A 286 -14.45 22.28 -1.07
N LEU A 287 -14.96 21.14 -1.50
CA LEU A 287 -15.94 20.36 -0.73
C LEU A 287 -15.33 19.87 0.59
N LEU A 288 -14.12 19.31 0.57
CA LEU A 288 -13.43 18.87 1.77
C LEU A 288 -13.20 20.03 2.74
N GLN A 289 -12.74 21.18 2.23
CA GLN A 289 -12.55 22.40 3.03
C GLN A 289 -13.86 22.89 3.67
N GLN A 290 -14.97 22.84 2.93
CA GLN A 290 -16.32 23.18 3.44
C GLN A 290 -16.69 22.29 4.63
N TYR A 291 -16.32 21.02 4.64
CA TYR A 291 -16.52 20.09 5.75
C TYR A 291 -15.42 20.15 6.80
N GLY A 292 -14.46 21.06 6.67
CA GLY A 292 -13.37 21.26 7.62
C GLY A 292 -12.27 20.19 7.55
N TYR A 293 -12.14 19.49 6.43
CA TYR A 293 -11.04 18.53 6.20
C TYR A 293 -9.75 19.23 5.81
N ARG A 294 -8.66 18.67 6.30
CA ARG A 294 -7.30 18.95 5.84
C ARG A 294 -6.78 17.77 5.04
N VAL A 295 -6.22 18.03 3.86
CA VAL A 295 -5.60 17.03 2.99
C VAL A 295 -4.10 17.07 3.18
N VAL A 296 -3.53 15.92 3.55
CA VAL A 296 -2.11 15.76 3.88
C VAL A 296 -1.49 14.62 3.08
N THR A 297 -0.17 14.47 3.10
CA THR A 297 0.50 13.29 2.54
C THR A 297 0.18 12.03 3.34
N VAL A 298 0.38 10.86 2.73
CA VAL A 298 0.17 9.58 3.43
C VAL A 298 1.15 9.44 4.60
N SER A 299 2.41 9.84 4.44
CA SER A 299 3.38 9.80 5.54
C SER A 299 3.00 10.75 6.68
N GLU A 300 2.45 11.93 6.39
CA GLU A 300 1.93 12.82 7.44
C GLU A 300 0.72 12.18 8.13
N LEU A 301 -0.22 11.58 7.39
CA LEU A 301 -1.36 10.87 7.96
C LEU A 301 -0.91 9.74 8.90
N LEU A 302 0.09 8.95 8.49
CA LEU A 302 0.68 7.89 9.32
C LEU A 302 1.41 8.41 10.54
N SER A 303 2.01 9.60 10.49
CA SER A 303 2.65 10.23 11.65
C SER A 303 1.63 10.61 12.73
N LEU A 304 0.43 11.02 12.33
CA LEU A 304 -0.68 11.32 13.22
C LEU A 304 -1.25 10.04 13.86
N CYS A 305 -1.52 9.02 13.03
CA CYS A 305 -1.99 7.72 13.49
C CYS A 305 -1.50 6.62 12.52
N PRO A 306 -0.65 5.68 12.95
CA PRO A 306 -0.15 4.62 12.07
C PRO A 306 -1.03 3.37 11.98
N PHE A 307 -2.17 3.31 12.69
CA PHE A 307 -3.00 2.12 12.87
C PHE A 307 -4.40 2.29 12.28
N ALA A 308 -4.97 1.19 11.76
CA ALA A 308 -6.32 1.18 11.18
C ALA A 308 -7.45 0.94 12.21
N ASP A 309 -7.13 0.41 13.39
CA ASP A 309 -8.09 0.02 14.43
C ASP A 309 -7.76 0.57 15.83
N LEU A 310 -6.68 1.32 15.97
CA LEU A 310 -6.24 1.87 17.25
C LEU A 310 -6.17 3.40 17.17
N SER A 311 -7.11 4.07 17.83
CA SER A 311 -7.19 5.53 17.91
C SER A 311 -6.12 6.11 18.84
N PRO A 312 -5.64 7.36 18.60
CA PRO A 312 -4.76 8.08 19.52
C PRO A 312 -5.27 8.21 20.96
N GLU A 313 -6.58 8.08 21.18
CA GLU A 313 -7.23 8.12 22.50
C GLU A 313 -7.10 6.81 23.28
N SER A 314 -6.68 5.72 22.62
CA SER A 314 -6.51 4.43 23.27
C SER A 314 -5.28 4.43 24.19
N PRO A 315 -5.36 3.83 25.40
CA PRO A 315 -4.20 3.70 26.30
C PRO A 315 -3.06 2.88 25.68
N VAL A 316 -3.35 1.96 24.76
CA VAL A 316 -2.36 1.12 24.07
C VAL A 316 -1.68 1.87 22.92
N PHE A 317 -2.19 3.03 22.50
CA PHE A 317 -1.69 3.75 21.32
C PHE A 317 -0.21 4.17 21.44
N ALA A 318 0.15 4.85 22.52
CA ALA A 318 1.53 5.34 22.70
C ALA A 318 2.54 4.18 22.83
N PRO A 319 2.30 3.10 23.63
CA PRO A 319 3.12 1.91 23.62
C PRO A 319 3.25 1.24 22.26
N ALA A 320 2.14 1.09 21.52
CA ALA A 320 2.13 0.48 20.19
C ALA A 320 2.95 1.30 19.18
N LYS A 321 2.76 2.63 19.19
CA LYS A 321 3.51 3.53 18.31
C LYS A 321 5.02 3.46 18.60
N ALA A 322 5.42 3.46 19.86
CA ALA A 322 6.83 3.33 20.26
C ALA A 322 7.46 2.01 19.77
N LEU A 323 6.73 0.90 19.90
CA LEU A 323 7.22 -0.39 19.39
C LEU A 323 7.33 -0.40 17.86
N LEU A 324 6.35 0.15 17.17
CA LEU A 324 6.38 0.25 15.71
C LEU A 324 7.58 1.07 15.22
N GLU A 325 7.86 2.21 15.87
CA GLU A 325 9.00 3.08 15.60
C GLU A 325 10.34 2.40 15.92
N ALA A 326 10.36 1.54 16.94
CA ALA A 326 11.51 0.69 17.28
C ALA A 326 11.68 -0.52 16.34
N GLY A 327 10.82 -0.69 15.33
CA GLY A 327 10.94 -1.73 14.32
C GLY A 327 10.27 -3.06 14.68
N PHE A 328 9.41 -3.11 15.69
CA PHE A 328 8.62 -4.30 16.00
C PHE A 328 7.47 -4.49 15.01
N CYS A 329 7.15 -5.73 14.65
CA CYS A 329 6.07 -6.09 13.74
C CYS A 329 4.77 -6.38 14.50
N ILE A 330 4.18 -5.37 15.10
CA ILE A 330 2.98 -5.50 15.95
C ILE A 330 1.65 -5.42 15.19
N CYS A 331 1.70 -5.12 13.89
CA CYS A 331 0.51 -4.98 13.05
C CYS A 331 0.31 -6.18 12.14
N TYR A 332 -0.95 -6.51 11.96
CA TYR A 332 -1.39 -7.40 10.90
C TYR A 332 -1.25 -6.73 9.53
N ARG A 333 -1.28 -7.55 8.47
CA ARG A 333 -1.18 -7.08 7.09
C ARG A 333 -2.22 -6.02 6.70
N ASP A 334 -3.39 -6.03 7.32
CA ASP A 334 -4.45 -5.04 7.14
C ASP A 334 -4.28 -3.75 7.96
N ASN A 335 -3.10 -3.54 8.51
CA ASN A 335 -2.73 -2.39 9.34
C ASN A 335 -3.46 -2.32 10.70
N THR A 336 -4.05 -3.45 11.18
CA THR A 336 -4.69 -3.54 12.49
C THR A 336 -3.72 -4.04 13.56
N VAL A 337 -3.92 -3.65 14.81
CA VAL A 337 -3.17 -4.13 16.00
C VAL A 337 -3.91 -5.25 16.70
N ARG A 338 -5.25 -5.20 16.69
CA ARG A 338 -6.13 -6.18 17.34
C ARG A 338 -5.81 -6.38 18.82
N SER A 339 -5.78 -5.31 19.57
CA SER A 339 -5.29 -5.23 20.96
C SER A 339 -5.90 -6.28 21.89
N GLU A 340 -7.17 -6.67 21.69
CA GLU A 340 -7.88 -7.64 22.50
C GLU A 340 -7.64 -9.12 22.11
N GLN A 341 -6.96 -9.36 20.98
CA GLN A 341 -6.67 -10.72 20.52
C GLN A 341 -5.62 -11.38 21.42
N ILE A 342 -5.80 -12.66 21.68
CA ILE A 342 -4.83 -13.47 22.42
C ILE A 342 -3.60 -13.68 21.55
N LEU A 343 -2.42 -13.37 22.10
CA LEU A 343 -1.14 -13.51 21.43
C LEU A 343 -0.75 -14.98 21.33
N THR A 344 -0.41 -15.43 20.12
CA THR A 344 0.10 -16.78 19.88
C THR A 344 1.63 -16.84 19.91
N ARG A 345 2.16 -18.05 20.06
CA ARG A 345 3.61 -18.31 20.08
C ARG A 345 4.30 -17.86 18.80
N GLY A 346 3.66 -18.09 17.64
CA GLY A 346 4.16 -17.64 16.34
C GLY A 346 4.13 -16.13 16.19
N GLU A 347 3.09 -15.47 16.69
CA GLU A 347 2.96 -14.01 16.66
C GLU A 347 4.02 -13.33 17.53
N LEU A 348 4.35 -13.87 18.70
CA LEU A 348 5.42 -13.34 19.56
C LEU A 348 6.78 -13.34 18.83
N CYS A 349 7.10 -14.41 18.11
CA CYS A 349 8.31 -14.44 17.27
C CYS A 349 8.26 -13.37 16.18
N MET A 350 7.10 -13.20 15.54
CA MET A 350 6.93 -12.20 14.48
C MET A 350 7.03 -10.77 15.00
N PHE A 351 6.54 -10.48 16.20
CA PHE A 351 6.69 -9.17 16.84
C PHE A 351 8.14 -8.69 16.83
N ALA A 352 9.05 -9.55 17.25
CA ALA A 352 10.46 -9.19 17.44
C ALA A 352 11.30 -9.28 16.15
N PHE A 353 11.00 -10.24 15.28
CA PHE A 353 11.91 -10.60 14.19
C PHE A 353 11.39 -10.34 12.79
N GLY A 354 10.15 -9.88 12.62
CA GLY A 354 9.49 -9.81 11.31
C GLY A 354 10.32 -9.17 10.19
N TRP A 355 10.88 -8.00 10.41
CA TRP A 355 11.72 -7.31 9.41
C TRP A 355 13.05 -8.01 9.12
N LYS A 356 13.62 -8.69 10.11
CA LYS A 356 14.92 -9.36 9.99
C LYS A 356 14.86 -10.66 9.17
N THR A 357 13.66 -11.12 8.83
CA THR A 357 13.43 -12.44 8.25
C THR A 357 13.00 -12.45 6.79
N ALA A 358 12.90 -11.29 6.14
CA ALA A 358 12.39 -11.18 4.77
C ALA A 358 13.16 -12.07 3.78
N ALA A 359 14.48 -11.99 3.74
CA ALA A 359 15.31 -12.80 2.86
C ALA A 359 15.23 -14.30 3.21
N ARG A 360 15.24 -14.63 4.53
CA ARG A 360 15.15 -16.02 4.98
C ARG A 360 13.82 -16.66 4.65
N ARG A 361 12.71 -15.91 4.73
CA ARG A 361 11.40 -16.37 4.30
C ARG A 361 11.41 -16.83 2.83
N ILE A 362 12.05 -16.08 1.96
CA ILE A 362 12.16 -16.41 0.54
C ILE A 362 12.98 -17.69 0.36
N GLU A 363 14.12 -17.79 1.02
CA GLU A 363 14.97 -18.96 0.98
C GLU A 363 14.25 -20.22 1.46
N LEU A 364 13.53 -20.18 2.59
CA LEU A 364 12.75 -21.31 3.10
C LEU A 364 11.71 -21.81 2.09
N VAL A 365 11.02 -20.87 1.40
CA VAL A 365 10.02 -21.21 0.40
C VAL A 365 10.67 -21.82 -0.85
N GLN A 366 11.78 -21.27 -1.33
CA GLN A 366 12.53 -21.77 -2.49
C GLN A 366 13.13 -23.15 -2.26
N THR A 367 13.73 -23.36 -1.12
CA THR A 367 14.35 -24.64 -0.73
C THR A 367 13.33 -25.66 -0.20
N LYS A 368 12.09 -25.24 0.01
CA LYS A 368 11.00 -26.03 0.65
C LYS A 368 11.39 -26.58 2.02
N THR A 369 12.25 -25.86 2.75
CA THR A 369 12.77 -26.26 4.06
C THR A 369 11.70 -26.06 5.13
N ARG A 370 11.43 -27.09 5.91
CA ARG A 370 10.51 -27.07 7.05
C ARG A 370 11.28 -26.72 8.32
N VAL A 371 10.78 -25.76 9.10
CA VAL A 371 11.42 -25.32 10.36
C VAL A 371 11.15 -26.31 11.50
N CYS A 372 9.89 -26.71 11.68
CA CYS A 372 9.45 -27.73 12.64
C CYS A 372 8.43 -28.66 11.97
N ARG A 373 8.08 -29.77 12.64
CA ARG A 373 7.10 -30.73 12.10
C ARG A 373 5.77 -30.09 11.75
N ASP A 374 5.35 -29.06 12.50
CA ASP A 374 4.10 -28.30 12.36
C ASP A 374 4.29 -26.90 11.76
N VAL A 375 5.54 -26.54 11.36
CA VAL A 375 5.86 -25.23 10.74
C VAL A 375 6.42 -25.47 9.33
N PRO A 376 5.56 -25.59 8.31
CA PRO A 376 5.99 -25.75 6.92
C PRO A 376 6.64 -24.44 6.39
N CYS A 377 7.45 -24.54 5.34
CA CYS A 377 8.19 -23.42 4.76
C CYS A 377 7.30 -22.21 4.36
N ARG A 378 6.02 -22.44 4.03
CA ARG A 378 5.07 -21.38 3.68
C ARG A 378 4.28 -20.84 4.87
N HIS A 379 4.53 -21.34 6.09
CA HIS A 379 3.90 -20.77 7.29
C HIS A 379 4.26 -19.29 7.41
N PRO A 380 3.34 -18.37 7.68
CA PRO A 380 3.61 -16.92 7.70
C PRO A 380 4.76 -16.52 8.62
N TYR A 381 4.90 -17.24 9.72
CA TYR A 381 5.89 -16.97 10.77
C TYR A 381 7.12 -17.89 10.72
N ALA A 382 7.28 -18.75 9.69
CA ALA A 382 8.35 -19.75 9.64
C ALA A 382 9.74 -19.18 9.92
N ALA A 383 10.11 -18.14 9.21
CA ALA A 383 11.45 -17.53 9.36
C ALA A 383 11.63 -16.82 10.72
N ALA A 384 10.58 -16.26 11.30
CA ALA A 384 10.65 -15.64 12.62
C ALA A 384 10.75 -16.70 13.73
N ILE A 385 10.04 -17.82 13.57
CA ILE A 385 10.11 -18.96 14.48
C ILE A 385 11.53 -19.59 14.44
N GLU A 386 12.08 -19.79 13.23
CA GLU A 386 13.44 -20.32 13.07
C GLU A 386 14.44 -19.44 13.80
N LEU A 387 14.41 -18.13 13.57
CA LEU A 387 15.31 -17.19 14.23
C LEU A 387 15.14 -17.16 15.76
N ALA A 388 13.90 -17.28 16.25
CA ALA A 388 13.64 -17.35 17.69
C ALA A 388 14.21 -18.63 18.33
N LEU A 389 14.15 -19.76 17.61
CA LEU A 389 14.75 -21.03 18.04
C LEU A 389 16.29 -20.98 18.04
N GLU A 390 16.88 -20.44 16.97
CA GLU A 390 18.34 -20.27 16.84
C GLU A 390 18.92 -19.39 17.96
N ARG A 391 18.18 -18.35 18.35
CA ARG A 391 18.59 -17.42 19.43
C ARG A 391 18.22 -17.93 20.84
N GLY A 392 17.60 -19.08 20.95
CA GLY A 392 17.17 -19.62 22.23
C GLY A 392 16.04 -18.82 22.92
N CYS A 393 15.36 -17.92 22.17
CA CYS A 393 14.25 -17.12 22.69
C CYS A 393 13.01 -17.97 22.92
N MET A 394 12.83 -19.04 22.15
CA MET A 394 11.70 -19.97 22.24
C MET A 394 12.18 -21.41 22.17
N GLN A 395 11.33 -22.33 22.63
CA GLN A 395 11.63 -23.76 22.63
C GLN A 395 10.60 -24.54 21.79
N GLN A 396 11.05 -25.67 21.22
CA GLN A 396 10.20 -26.66 20.58
C GLN A 396 10.09 -27.93 21.47
N THR A 397 8.97 -28.62 21.37
CA THR A 397 8.71 -29.87 22.10
C THR A 397 8.51 -31.01 21.11
N ALA A 398 9.30 -32.07 21.20
CA ALA A 398 9.24 -33.22 20.30
C ALA A 398 9.25 -32.89 18.81
N GLY A 399 10.01 -31.83 18.42
CA GLY A 399 10.12 -31.36 17.04
C GLY A 399 8.90 -30.55 16.55
N ARG A 400 8.03 -30.09 17.45
CA ARG A 400 6.90 -29.20 17.16
C ARG A 400 7.04 -27.89 17.89
N PHE A 401 6.56 -26.80 17.27
CA PHE A 401 6.58 -25.45 17.81
C PHE A 401 5.25 -24.99 18.36
N PHE A 402 4.14 -25.48 17.80
CA PHE A 402 2.77 -25.06 18.13
C PHE A 402 2.54 -23.56 17.90
N PRO A 403 2.68 -23.06 16.66
CA PRO A 403 2.68 -21.62 16.37
C PRO A 403 1.37 -20.90 16.70
N ASP A 404 0.26 -21.61 16.63
CA ASP A 404 -1.11 -21.07 16.84
C ASP A 404 -1.60 -21.21 18.29
N GLU A 405 -0.82 -21.83 19.18
CA GLU A 405 -1.18 -21.90 20.59
C GLU A 405 -0.92 -20.56 21.31
N PRO A 406 -1.76 -20.21 22.30
CA PRO A 406 -1.52 -19.04 23.14
C PRO A 406 -0.13 -19.09 23.78
N VAL A 407 0.53 -17.95 23.86
CA VAL A 407 1.81 -17.86 24.56
C VAL A 407 1.60 -17.93 26.06
N SER A 408 2.37 -18.78 26.76
CA SER A 408 2.32 -18.85 28.21
C SER A 408 3.09 -17.69 28.87
N PRO A 409 2.77 -17.31 30.13
CA PRO A 409 3.56 -16.34 30.89
C PRO A 409 5.04 -16.71 31.01
N GLU A 410 5.35 -17.99 31.13
CA GLU A 410 6.70 -18.52 31.20
C GLU A 410 7.44 -18.34 29.88
N ASP A 411 6.81 -18.71 28.75
CA ASP A 411 7.37 -18.51 27.41
C ASP A 411 7.61 -17.02 27.13
N PHE A 412 6.65 -16.16 27.45
CA PHE A 412 6.78 -14.72 27.25
C PHE A 412 7.94 -14.13 28.08
N SER A 413 8.02 -14.46 29.35
CA SER A 413 9.09 -13.99 30.24
C SER A 413 10.46 -14.53 29.81
N GLY A 414 10.53 -15.81 29.41
CA GLY A 414 11.73 -16.44 28.85
C GLY A 414 12.17 -15.76 27.55
N PHE A 415 11.23 -15.47 26.66
CA PHE A 415 11.46 -14.75 25.42
C PHE A 415 12.07 -13.35 25.65
N CYS A 416 11.47 -12.57 26.54
CA CYS A 416 11.96 -11.24 26.89
C CYS A 416 13.36 -11.28 27.52
N ARG A 417 13.60 -12.24 28.43
CA ARG A 417 14.92 -12.43 29.05
C ARG A 417 15.99 -12.74 28.00
N ALA A 418 15.69 -13.65 27.07
CA ALA A 418 16.63 -14.02 26.02
C ALA A 418 16.87 -12.90 25.01
N LEU A 419 15.84 -12.11 24.70
CA LEU A 419 15.94 -11.04 23.69
C LEU A 419 16.57 -9.74 24.24
N PHE A 420 16.27 -9.38 25.50
CA PHE A 420 16.66 -8.11 26.11
C PHE A 420 17.64 -8.22 27.26
N ALA A 421 18.05 -9.45 27.66
CA ALA A 421 18.85 -9.74 28.86
C ALA A 421 18.24 -9.17 30.17
N GLN A 422 16.91 -9.06 30.23
CA GLN A 422 16.18 -8.48 31.36
C GLN A 422 14.90 -9.24 31.68
N GLU A 423 14.50 -9.20 32.95
CA GLU A 423 13.24 -9.76 33.40
C GLU A 423 12.08 -8.79 33.13
N THR A 424 10.95 -9.33 32.70
CA THR A 424 9.71 -8.59 32.59
C THR A 424 8.82 -8.85 33.79
N ARG A 425 7.88 -7.94 34.06
CA ARG A 425 6.72 -8.25 34.88
C ARG A 425 6.00 -9.46 34.28
N SER A 426 5.70 -10.45 35.09
CA SER A 426 4.96 -11.62 34.61
C SER A 426 3.57 -11.21 34.10
N PRO A 427 3.23 -11.51 32.84
CA PRO A 427 1.91 -11.16 32.32
C PRO A 427 0.82 -12.05 32.92
N GLN A 428 -0.42 -11.57 32.87
CA GLN A 428 -1.59 -12.39 33.25
C GLN A 428 -2.03 -13.25 32.06
N SER A 429 -2.41 -14.50 32.33
CA SER A 429 -2.94 -15.40 31.31
C SER A 429 -4.46 -15.24 31.17
N PRO A 430 -5.02 -15.22 29.92
CA PRO A 430 -4.32 -15.26 28.65
C PRO A 430 -3.68 -13.90 28.32
N ILE A 431 -2.51 -13.92 27.64
CA ILE A 431 -1.80 -12.72 27.24
C ILE A 431 -2.45 -12.16 25.96
N THR A 432 -2.93 -10.92 26.00
CA THR A 432 -3.44 -10.22 24.81
C THR A 432 -2.33 -9.44 24.11
N HIS A 433 -2.59 -9.03 22.86
CA HIS A 433 -1.69 -8.12 22.14
C HIS A 433 -1.46 -6.83 22.91
N ALA A 434 -2.50 -6.24 23.53
CA ALA A 434 -2.36 -5.03 24.35
C ALA A 434 -1.35 -5.25 25.48
N GLN A 435 -1.50 -6.30 26.27
CA GLN A 435 -0.59 -6.61 27.37
C GLN A 435 0.85 -6.84 26.89
N ALA A 436 1.03 -7.57 25.78
CA ALA A 436 2.34 -7.80 25.21
C ALA A 436 2.98 -6.50 24.73
N ILE A 437 2.21 -5.63 24.07
CA ILE A 437 2.67 -4.31 23.61
C ILE A 437 3.09 -3.43 24.78
N GLU A 438 2.28 -3.33 25.84
CA GLU A 438 2.61 -2.54 27.04
C GLU A 438 3.90 -3.05 27.71
N LEU A 439 4.07 -4.35 27.85
CA LEU A 439 5.25 -4.95 28.48
C LEU A 439 6.50 -4.78 27.61
N LEU A 440 6.40 -4.98 26.29
CA LEU A 440 7.53 -4.85 25.36
C LEU A 440 7.91 -3.38 25.14
N ALA A 441 6.99 -2.44 25.23
CA ALA A 441 7.27 -1.02 25.07
C ALA A 441 8.28 -0.48 26.13
N ALA A 442 8.37 -1.13 27.28
CA ALA A 442 9.40 -0.82 28.29
C ALA A 442 10.83 -1.07 27.77
N PHE A 443 10.97 -1.85 26.69
CA PHE A 443 12.25 -2.15 26.02
C PHE A 443 12.41 -1.40 24.69
N ALA A 444 11.41 -0.64 24.24
CA ALA A 444 11.50 0.17 23.04
C ALA A 444 12.68 1.16 23.14
N GLY A 445 13.50 1.23 22.10
CA GLY A 445 14.70 2.08 22.08
C GLY A 445 15.97 1.43 22.62
N ARG A 446 15.93 0.15 23.04
CA ARG A 446 17.11 -0.63 23.40
C ARG A 446 17.54 -1.49 22.21
N GLU A 447 18.85 -1.66 22.02
CA GLU A 447 19.34 -2.60 21.00
C GLU A 447 18.87 -4.03 21.36
N THR A 448 18.14 -4.65 20.45
CA THR A 448 17.83 -6.08 20.51
C THR A 448 19.07 -6.86 20.11
N LEU A 449 19.49 -7.79 20.96
CA LEU A 449 20.63 -8.69 20.74
C LEU A 449 20.53 -9.47 19.42
#